data_dc8f7a680316b61348c2365a223d2d02
#
_entry.id   dc8f7a680316b61348c2365a223d2d02
#
_cell.length_a   1.000
_cell.length_b   1.000
_cell.length_c   1.000
_cell.angle_alpha   90.00
_cell.angle_beta   90.00
_cell.angle_gamma   90.00
#
_symmetry.space_group_name_H-M   'P 1'
#
loop_
_entity.id
_entity.type
_entity.pdbx_description
1 polymer ?
#
loop_
_entity_poly.entity_id
_entity_poly.type
_entity_poly.pdbx_seq_one_letter_code
_entity_poly.pdbx_strand_id
1 'polypeptide(L)'
;MKDRIDHIVKWIKDYANKYNKTTLVIGVSGGIDSAVASTLCAMTGIKVIPIVMSIKNKDTLALEHAWWLDENFNNVSRRVINLEKIFHEFENASNYLGADSKLAFANSRSRLRMMMLYQVAQSNNGLVVGTGNKCEDFGVGFYTKYG
;
A
#
# COMPACT_ATOMS: atom_id res chain seq x y z
N MET A 1 13.70 10.31 19.24
CA MET A 1 12.60 9.93 18.31
C MET A 1 12.60 10.82 17.06
N LYS A 2 12.65 12.14 17.20
CA LYS A 2 12.67 13.09 16.08
C LYS A 2 13.78 12.79 15.06
N ASP A 3 15.02 12.63 15.52
CA ASP A 3 16.17 12.34 14.64
C ASP A 3 15.99 11.07 13.79
N ARG A 4 15.28 10.06 14.33
CA ARG A 4 14.98 8.83 13.58
C ARG A 4 13.94 9.09 12.49
N ILE A 5 12.92 9.88 12.76
CA ILE A 5 11.90 10.29 11.79
C ILE A 5 12.56 11.08 10.67
N ASP A 6 13.36 12.10 11.01
CA ASP A 6 14.06 12.95 10.05
C ASP A 6 15.01 12.13 9.17
N HIS A 7 15.71 11.16 9.75
CA HIS A 7 16.57 10.23 9.01
C HIS A 7 15.79 9.40 7.98
N ILE A 8 14.66 8.80 8.37
CA ILE A 8 13.84 7.96 7.48
C ILE A 8 13.21 8.81 6.36
N VAL A 9 12.66 9.97 6.70
CA VAL A 9 12.07 10.90 5.72
C VAL A 9 13.12 11.33 4.70
N LYS A 10 14.32 11.71 5.17
CA LYS A 10 15.44 12.03 4.29
C LYS A 10 15.83 10.87 3.40
N TRP A 11 15.94 9.66 3.95
CA TRP A 11 16.30 8.46 3.18
C TRP A 11 15.30 8.16 2.07
N ILE A 12 13.98 8.22 2.35
CA ILE A 12 12.92 8.03 1.34
C ILE A 12 13.07 9.05 0.22
N LYS A 13 13.27 10.33 0.59
CA LYS A 13 13.42 11.44 -0.37
C LYS A 13 14.66 11.26 -1.25
N ASP A 14 15.80 10.95 -0.64
CA ASP A 14 17.06 10.75 -1.35
C ASP A 14 16.97 9.54 -2.31
N TYR A 15 16.31 8.46 -1.87
CA TYR A 15 16.09 7.28 -2.70
C TYR A 15 15.23 7.59 -3.93
N ALA A 16 14.11 8.28 -3.76
CA ALA A 16 13.26 8.68 -4.87
C ALA A 16 14.00 9.58 -5.86
N ASN A 17 14.73 10.58 -5.37
CA ASN A 17 15.52 11.50 -6.18
C ASN A 17 16.64 10.78 -6.95
N LYS A 18 17.34 9.84 -6.31
CA LYS A 18 18.39 9.03 -6.93
C LYS A 18 17.92 8.30 -8.18
N TYR A 19 16.66 7.87 -8.19
CA TYR A 19 16.05 7.14 -9.31
C TYR A 19 15.12 8.01 -10.16
N ASN A 20 15.19 9.34 -10.02
CA ASN A 20 14.35 10.31 -10.75
C ASN A 20 12.84 10.01 -10.65
N LYS A 21 12.39 9.59 -9.46
CA LYS A 21 10.99 9.31 -9.17
C LYS A 21 10.32 10.50 -8.49
N THR A 22 9.14 10.84 -8.97
CA THR A 22 8.41 12.04 -8.55
C THR A 22 7.18 11.75 -7.71
N THR A 23 6.84 10.46 -7.54
CA THR A 23 5.62 10.04 -6.82
C THR A 23 5.91 8.82 -5.94
N LEU A 24 5.35 8.82 -4.74
CA LEU A 24 5.33 7.69 -3.84
C LEU A 24 3.91 7.11 -3.80
N VAL A 25 3.75 5.83 -4.08
CA VAL A 25 2.46 5.13 -4.06
C VAL A 25 2.45 4.12 -2.93
N ILE A 26 1.43 4.15 -2.09
CA ILE A 26 1.39 3.32 -0.89
C ILE A 26 -0.03 2.80 -0.62
N GLY A 27 -0.14 1.53 -0.26
CA GLY A 27 -1.40 0.95 0.20
C GLY A 27 -1.67 1.32 1.66
N VAL A 28 -2.89 1.75 1.95
CA VAL A 28 -3.34 2.03 3.33
C VAL A 28 -4.35 0.97 3.74
N SER A 29 -3.96 0.15 4.73
CA SER A 29 -4.75 -1.01 5.20
C SER A 29 -5.60 -0.74 6.44
N GLY A 30 -5.36 0.39 7.12
CA GLY A 30 -5.91 0.68 8.45
C GLY A 30 -5.08 0.10 9.61
N GLY A 31 -4.00 -0.62 9.32
CA GLY A 31 -3.01 -1.07 10.31
C GLY A 31 -1.96 0.00 10.59
N ILE A 32 -1.30 -0.12 11.76
CA ILE A 32 -0.33 0.87 12.24
C ILE A 32 0.88 1.01 11.29
N ASP A 33 1.36 -0.09 10.70
CA ASP A 33 2.52 -0.08 9.81
C ASP A 33 2.26 0.78 8.55
N SER A 34 1.09 0.58 7.92
CA SER A 34 0.69 1.39 6.77
C SER A 34 0.46 2.85 7.13
N ALA A 35 -0.06 3.13 8.34
CA ALA A 35 -0.27 4.48 8.83
C ALA A 35 1.05 5.21 9.06
N VAL A 36 2.02 4.57 9.72
CA VAL A 36 3.36 5.13 9.95
C VAL A 36 4.09 5.35 8.63
N ALA A 37 4.13 4.33 7.75
CA ALA A 37 4.84 4.43 6.48
C ALA A 37 4.27 5.53 5.57
N SER A 38 2.94 5.64 5.47
CA SER A 38 2.30 6.67 4.63
C SER A 38 2.49 8.09 5.18
N THR A 39 2.49 8.24 6.52
CA THR A 39 2.80 9.53 7.16
C THR A 39 4.24 9.96 6.88
N LEU A 40 5.20 9.05 7.02
CA LEU A 40 6.60 9.34 6.70
C LEU A 40 6.78 9.71 5.22
N CYS A 41 6.06 9.05 4.30
CA CYS A 41 6.03 9.44 2.89
C CYS A 41 5.50 10.86 2.72
N ALA A 42 4.40 11.22 3.35
CA ALA A 42 3.80 12.56 3.27
C ALA A 42 4.78 13.65 3.75
N MET A 43 5.55 13.39 4.81
CA MET A 43 6.55 14.29 5.36
C MET A 43 7.74 14.57 4.42
N THR A 44 7.95 13.76 3.37
CA THR A 44 9.04 13.98 2.39
C THR A 44 8.83 15.22 1.52
N GLY A 45 7.59 15.69 1.36
CA GLY A 45 7.20 16.71 0.39
C GLY A 45 7.13 16.23 -1.05
N ILE A 46 7.49 14.96 -1.34
CA ILE A 46 7.26 14.31 -2.65
C ILE A 46 5.77 14.03 -2.79
N LYS A 47 5.22 14.08 -4.00
CA LYS A 47 3.83 13.69 -4.26
C LYS A 47 3.55 12.28 -3.74
N VAL A 48 2.53 12.10 -2.92
CA VAL A 48 2.11 10.81 -2.37
C VAL A 48 0.70 10.46 -2.83
N ILE A 49 0.51 9.22 -3.27
CA ILE A 49 -0.79 8.66 -3.60
C ILE A 49 -1.07 7.49 -2.64
N PRO A 50 -1.68 7.75 -1.47
CA PRO A 50 -2.18 6.68 -0.63
C PRO A 50 -3.44 6.09 -1.25
N ILE A 51 -3.51 4.75 -1.30
CA ILE A 51 -4.62 4.04 -1.92
C ILE A 51 -5.29 3.11 -0.91
N VAL A 52 -6.57 3.30 -0.69
CA VAL A 52 -7.44 2.37 0.03
C VAL A 52 -8.08 1.42 -0.97
N MET A 53 -7.88 0.11 -0.79
CA MET A 53 -8.29 -0.93 -1.73
C MET A 53 -9.17 -1.98 -1.03
N SER A 54 -10.47 -1.76 -1.03
CA SER A 54 -11.44 -2.64 -0.37
C SER A 54 -11.68 -3.92 -1.16
N ILE A 55 -11.67 -5.06 -0.45
CA ILE A 55 -12.12 -6.37 -0.95
C ILE A 55 -12.90 -7.04 0.18
N LYS A 56 -14.22 -7.09 0.09
CA LYS A 56 -15.16 -7.72 1.05
C LYS A 56 -15.20 -7.12 2.47
N ASN A 57 -14.40 -6.10 2.79
CA ASN A 57 -14.34 -5.49 4.11
C ASN A 57 -14.71 -4.01 4.08
N LYS A 58 -15.20 -3.51 5.23
CA LYS A 58 -15.32 -2.06 5.48
C LYS A 58 -13.98 -1.57 6.03
N ASP A 59 -13.25 -0.83 5.22
CA ASP A 59 -11.90 -0.34 5.58
C ASP A 59 -11.98 1.04 6.25
N THR A 60 -12.81 1.18 7.32
CA THR A 60 -13.10 2.46 7.98
C THR A 60 -11.82 3.18 8.44
N LEU A 61 -10.94 2.48 9.17
CA LEU A 61 -9.69 3.06 9.65
C LEU A 61 -8.74 3.46 8.50
N ALA A 62 -8.73 2.68 7.42
CA ALA A 62 -7.94 3.01 6.24
C ALA A 62 -8.45 4.30 5.57
N LEU A 63 -9.77 4.45 5.46
CA LEU A 63 -10.40 5.64 4.91
C LEU A 63 -10.15 6.87 5.76
N GLU A 64 -10.33 6.77 7.09
CA GLU A 64 -10.08 7.85 8.03
C GLU A 64 -8.63 8.33 7.97
N HIS A 65 -7.67 7.40 7.96
CA HIS A 65 -6.26 7.75 7.88
C HIS A 65 -5.89 8.38 6.52
N ALA A 66 -6.39 7.82 5.40
CA ALA A 66 -6.14 8.39 4.08
C ALA A 66 -6.76 9.80 3.94
N TRP A 67 -7.90 10.04 4.55
CA TRP A 67 -8.52 11.36 4.65
C TRP A 67 -7.66 12.33 5.45
N TRP A 68 -7.22 11.91 6.63
CA TRP A 68 -6.35 12.71 7.48
C TRP A 68 -5.06 13.12 6.77
N LEU A 69 -4.44 12.20 6.01
CA LEU A 69 -3.25 12.51 5.22
C LEU A 69 -3.53 13.59 4.15
N ASP A 70 -4.63 13.45 3.43
CA ASP A 70 -5.02 14.36 2.34
C ASP A 70 -5.34 15.78 2.87
N GLU A 71 -5.89 15.90 4.08
CA GLU A 71 -6.21 17.17 4.73
C GLU A 71 -4.98 17.85 5.36
N ASN A 72 -4.01 17.10 5.84
CA ASN A 72 -2.87 17.64 6.59
C ASN A 72 -1.60 17.84 5.74
N PHE A 73 -1.55 17.31 4.52
CA PHE A 73 -0.37 17.37 3.66
C PHE A 73 -0.72 17.77 2.22
N ASN A 74 -0.24 18.93 1.78
CA ASN A 74 -0.53 19.48 0.44
C ASN A 74 0.04 18.65 -0.73
N ASN A 75 0.98 17.74 -0.47
CA ASN A 75 1.59 16.84 -1.44
C ASN A 75 0.90 15.47 -1.52
N VAL A 76 -0.17 15.26 -0.79
CA VAL A 76 -0.95 14.03 -0.78
C VAL A 76 -2.17 14.13 -1.69
N SER A 77 -2.50 13.05 -2.38
CA SER A 77 -3.72 12.93 -3.19
C SER A 77 -4.25 11.50 -3.07
N ARG A 78 -5.14 11.28 -2.10
CA ARG A 78 -5.68 9.95 -1.82
C ARG A 78 -6.50 9.38 -2.97
N ARG A 79 -6.52 8.06 -3.04
CA ARG A 79 -7.40 7.29 -3.92
C ARG A 79 -8.13 6.21 -3.14
N VAL A 80 -9.36 5.93 -3.53
CA VAL A 80 -10.18 4.85 -2.97
C VAL A 80 -10.74 4.02 -4.11
N ILE A 81 -10.56 2.72 -4.04
CA ILE A 81 -11.10 1.79 -5.04
C ILE A 81 -11.68 0.54 -4.37
N ASN A 82 -12.82 0.10 -4.86
CA ASN A 82 -13.38 -1.21 -4.50
C ASN A 82 -12.96 -2.25 -5.56
N LEU A 83 -12.19 -3.24 -5.12
CA LEU A 83 -11.70 -4.34 -5.95
C LEU A 83 -12.55 -5.61 -5.83
N GLU A 84 -13.66 -5.56 -5.11
CA GLU A 84 -14.51 -6.73 -4.82
C GLU A 84 -15.00 -7.43 -6.08
N LYS A 85 -15.49 -6.67 -7.07
CA LYS A 85 -15.97 -7.24 -8.33
C LYS A 85 -14.87 -7.95 -9.11
N ILE A 86 -13.69 -7.33 -9.19
CA ILE A 86 -12.52 -7.91 -9.89
C ILE A 86 -12.09 -9.19 -9.18
N PHE A 87 -12.05 -9.16 -7.84
CA PHE A 87 -11.65 -10.33 -7.06
C PHE A 87 -12.69 -11.46 -7.14
N HIS A 88 -13.97 -11.14 -7.19
CA HIS A 88 -15.04 -12.13 -7.37
C HIS A 88 -14.92 -12.88 -8.73
N GLU A 89 -14.61 -12.18 -9.81
CA GLU A 89 -14.37 -12.83 -11.11
C GLU A 89 -13.12 -13.74 -11.06
N PHE A 90 -12.08 -13.32 -10.35
CA PHE A 90 -10.92 -14.17 -10.10
C PHE A 90 -11.28 -15.43 -9.29
N GLU A 91 -12.11 -15.29 -8.22
CA GLU A 91 -12.61 -16.43 -7.44
C GLU A 91 -13.38 -17.42 -8.33
N ASN A 92 -14.28 -16.91 -9.19
CA ASN A 92 -15.07 -17.74 -10.10
C ASN A 92 -14.17 -18.55 -11.05
N ALA A 93 -13.20 -17.90 -11.67
CA ALA A 93 -12.24 -18.56 -12.55
C ALA A 93 -11.39 -19.61 -11.83
N SER A 94 -10.97 -19.31 -10.59
CA SER A 94 -10.19 -20.24 -9.76
C SER A 94 -11.02 -21.46 -9.33
N ASN A 95 -12.26 -21.25 -8.94
CA ASN A 95 -13.19 -22.33 -8.56
C ASN A 95 -13.46 -23.28 -9.74
N TYR A 96 -13.57 -22.76 -10.96
CA TYR A 96 -13.70 -23.57 -12.17
C TYR A 96 -12.52 -24.53 -12.37
N LEU A 97 -11.34 -24.14 -11.91
CA LEU A 97 -10.12 -24.97 -11.93
C LEU A 97 -9.97 -25.87 -10.68
N GLY A 98 -10.94 -25.89 -9.78
CA GLY A 98 -10.84 -26.60 -8.51
C GLY A 98 -9.85 -25.99 -7.50
N ALA A 99 -9.52 -24.70 -7.66
CA ALA A 99 -8.54 -24.00 -6.82
C ALA A 99 -9.26 -23.03 -5.85
N ASP A 100 -9.87 -23.58 -4.79
CA ASP A 100 -10.80 -22.90 -3.87
C ASP A 100 -10.28 -22.71 -2.43
N SER A 101 -8.99 -22.90 -2.20
CA SER A 101 -8.38 -22.75 -0.88
C SER A 101 -8.53 -21.34 -0.32
N LYS A 102 -9.08 -21.21 0.89
CA LYS A 102 -9.25 -19.93 1.60
C LYS A 102 -7.92 -19.19 1.80
N LEU A 103 -6.86 -19.93 2.14
CA LEU A 103 -5.52 -19.36 2.31
C LEU A 103 -4.95 -18.85 0.98
N ALA A 104 -5.13 -19.60 -0.10
CA ALA A 104 -4.73 -19.17 -1.43
C ALA A 104 -5.46 -17.87 -1.84
N PHE A 105 -6.76 -17.77 -1.58
CA PHE A 105 -7.52 -16.54 -1.83
C PHE A 105 -7.06 -15.37 -0.95
N ALA A 106 -6.68 -15.60 0.32
CA ALA A 106 -6.12 -14.55 1.16
C ALA A 106 -4.84 -13.98 0.54
N ASN A 107 -3.92 -14.83 0.10
CA ASN A 107 -2.70 -14.44 -0.60
C ASN A 107 -2.98 -13.74 -1.95
N SER A 108 -3.97 -14.20 -2.68
CA SER A 108 -4.35 -13.59 -3.97
C SER A 108 -4.93 -12.19 -3.80
N ARG A 109 -5.65 -11.91 -2.69
CA ARG A 109 -6.07 -10.54 -2.37
C ARG A 109 -4.89 -9.58 -2.17
N SER A 110 -3.84 -10.01 -1.46
CA SER A 110 -2.61 -9.22 -1.32
C SER A 110 -1.96 -8.96 -2.68
N ARG A 111 -1.85 -9.97 -3.52
CA ARG A 111 -1.25 -9.85 -4.86
C ARG A 111 -2.04 -8.93 -5.78
N LEU A 112 -3.38 -8.98 -5.74
CA LEU A 112 -4.22 -8.06 -6.50
C LEU A 112 -4.00 -6.59 -6.08
N ARG A 113 -3.91 -6.33 -4.78
CA ARG A 113 -3.57 -5.00 -4.27
C ARG A 113 -2.18 -4.55 -4.73
N MET A 114 -1.18 -5.42 -4.64
CA MET A 114 0.18 -5.11 -5.10
C MET A 114 0.22 -4.81 -6.60
N MET A 115 -0.48 -5.60 -7.42
CA MET A 115 -0.59 -5.34 -8.87
C MET A 115 -1.17 -3.95 -9.14
N MET A 116 -2.21 -3.53 -8.41
CA MET A 116 -2.80 -2.21 -8.53
C MET A 116 -1.84 -1.09 -8.12
N LEU A 117 -1.09 -1.27 -7.03
CA LEU A 117 -0.09 -0.29 -6.58
C LEU A 117 1.00 -0.08 -7.63
N TYR A 118 1.54 -1.16 -8.21
CA TYR A 118 2.54 -1.06 -9.26
C TYR A 118 2.01 -0.42 -10.54
N GLN A 119 0.76 -0.73 -10.92
CA GLN A 119 0.11 -0.09 -12.08
C GLN A 119 0.02 1.42 -11.88
N VAL A 120 -0.42 1.88 -10.71
CA VAL A 120 -0.52 3.30 -10.40
C VAL A 120 0.86 3.96 -10.33
N ALA A 121 1.84 3.29 -9.68
CA ALA A 121 3.19 3.83 -9.55
C ALA A 121 3.85 4.03 -10.92
N GLN A 122 3.78 3.04 -11.80
CA GLN A 122 4.39 3.15 -13.12
C GLN A 122 3.73 4.22 -13.98
N SER A 123 2.41 4.36 -13.88
CA SER A 123 1.66 5.40 -14.61
C SER A 123 1.92 6.82 -14.11
N ASN A 124 2.53 6.99 -12.93
CA ASN A 124 2.80 8.28 -12.31
C ASN A 124 4.29 8.55 -12.07
N ASN A 125 5.18 7.89 -12.79
CA ASN A 125 6.64 7.95 -12.54
C ASN A 125 6.98 7.75 -11.05
N GLY A 126 6.34 6.77 -10.42
CA GLY A 126 6.39 6.56 -8.98
C GLY A 126 7.15 5.32 -8.54
N LEU A 127 7.28 5.22 -7.22
CA LEU A 127 7.73 4.04 -6.49
C LEU A 127 6.60 3.51 -5.63
N VAL A 128 6.48 2.19 -5.53
CA VAL A 128 5.65 1.56 -4.51
C VAL A 128 6.43 1.53 -3.20
N VAL A 129 5.81 2.03 -2.12
CA VAL A 129 6.39 1.98 -0.77
C VAL A 129 5.79 0.81 -0.02
N GLY A 130 6.66 -0.10 0.44
CA GLY A 130 6.26 -1.25 1.26
C GLY A 130 5.88 -0.85 2.67
N THR A 131 5.01 -1.64 3.29
CA THR A 131 4.49 -1.44 4.66
C THR A 131 4.76 -2.63 5.58
N GLY A 132 5.57 -3.58 5.15
CA GLY A 132 5.99 -4.73 5.95
C GLY A 132 6.83 -4.29 7.16
N ASN A 133 6.84 -5.11 8.20
CA ASN A 133 7.69 -4.89 9.36
C ASN A 133 8.62 -6.09 9.61
N LYS A 134 9.74 -5.79 10.25
CA LYS A 134 10.81 -6.77 10.46
C LYS A 134 10.38 -7.97 11.30
N CYS A 135 9.47 -7.77 12.26
CA CYS A 135 9.01 -8.86 13.12
C CYS A 135 8.11 -9.84 12.36
N GLU A 136 7.23 -9.34 11.49
CA GLU A 136 6.36 -10.18 10.66
C GLU A 136 7.15 -10.86 9.54
N ASP A 137 7.94 -10.10 8.78
CA ASP A 137 8.60 -10.59 7.58
C ASP A 137 9.76 -11.55 7.90
N PHE A 138 10.61 -11.20 8.87
CA PHE A 138 11.84 -11.95 9.18
C PHE A 138 11.79 -12.70 10.51
N GLY A 139 10.95 -12.28 11.47
CA GLY A 139 10.81 -12.95 12.76
C GLY A 139 9.87 -14.13 12.68
N VAL A 140 8.64 -13.91 12.24
CA VAL A 140 7.57 -14.92 12.17
C VAL A 140 7.47 -15.55 10.77
N GLY A 141 7.90 -14.85 9.73
CA GLY A 141 7.76 -15.28 8.34
C GLY A 141 6.32 -15.16 7.83
N PHE A 142 5.55 -14.24 8.42
CA PHE A 142 4.15 -14.00 8.03
C PHE A 142 4.09 -12.92 6.93
N TYR A 143 4.25 -13.34 5.71
CA TYR A 143 4.13 -12.46 4.54
C TYR A 143 3.59 -13.23 3.33
N THR A 144 3.06 -12.49 2.37
CA THR A 144 2.66 -13.05 1.06
C THR A 144 3.74 -12.72 0.03
N LYS A 145 4.40 -13.73 -0.53
CA LYS A 145 5.36 -13.52 -1.62
C LYS A 145 4.67 -12.84 -2.81
N TYR A 146 5.23 -11.72 -3.25
CA TYR A 146 4.68 -10.86 -4.31
C TYR A 146 3.31 -10.22 -3.95
N GLY A 147 3.00 -10.14 -2.67
CA GLY A 147 1.81 -9.49 -2.16
C GLY A 147 2.05 -8.13 -1.56
#